data_6062cb724391d74dfc9e5710a0495927
#
_entry.id   6062cb724391d74dfc9e5710a0495927
#
_cell.length_a   1.000
_cell.length_b   1.000
_cell.length_c   1.000
_cell.angle_alpha   90.00
_cell.angle_beta   90.00
_cell.angle_gamma   90.00
#
_symmetry.space_group_name_H-M   'P 1'
#
loop_
_entity.id
_entity.type
_entity.pdbx_description
1 polymer ?
#
loop_
_entity_poly.entity_id
_entity_poly.type
_entity_poly.pdbx_seq_one_letter_code
_entity_poly.pdbx_strand_id
1 'polypeptide(L)'
;ALLCACGTTEQPVERITYPETRQDSTAGDDLHGTWVADPYRWLENDTSAETADWVKRQNAVTNAYLEKIPFRSALAKRYEELYNFPKVYGPMRVGNLYFVWKNSGLQNQAVIHVREGLNGEDKVFIDPNQLDPAGTTTNNPIGTSKDDRYMAVSVQKAGSDWQEIMVYDLTTLQPTPDLIKWSKFSGASFYKDGFFYSRYPTPAKGTELSAASKFQKVYYHKLGDPQEKDVLVWENKANGDLYVGVGVTEEEEFATLYISTGTNGYEMHFHDLRKGGIPTPSTQWVALQTGFDHKTSIVDFVPATGKFLVMTEVDAPNYRLVEVDPANPAQSNWRDIIPEAKELLQGVSTGGGNLFAEYLKDATSRFYRMKLDGSGKQEIALPDIGSAGGFGGKRNDTFSFYSFTSFTDPGSIYKYDYATGQSEVWFRPELKFDPAQFVTEQVFYPSKDGTKVPMFIVSRKGVKRDGKNPTLLYAYGGFNISLSPSFSTSRMLLLEQGGVFALANLRGGGEYGEDW
;
A
#
# COMPACT_ATOMS: atom_id res chain seq x y z
N ALA A 1 1.29 -38.11 -57.94
CA ALA A 1 0.53 -37.56 -56.85
C ALA A 1 0.92 -38.32 -55.58
N LEU A 2 1.82 -37.76 -54.75
CA LEU A 2 2.10 -38.26 -53.40
C LEU A 2 1.42 -37.26 -52.43
N LEU A 3 0.37 -37.72 -51.75
CA LEU A 3 -0.24 -37.05 -50.62
C LEU A 3 0.63 -37.34 -49.38
N CYS A 4 1.46 -36.42 -48.94
CA CYS A 4 2.04 -36.43 -47.61
C CYS A 4 0.98 -35.95 -46.62
N ALA A 5 0.33 -36.87 -45.92
CA ALA A 5 -0.45 -36.58 -44.75
C ALA A 5 0.52 -36.31 -43.60
N CYS A 6 0.76 -35.03 -43.29
CA CYS A 6 1.33 -34.65 -42.00
C CYS A 6 0.29 -34.84 -40.89
N GLY A 7 0.24 -36.05 -40.35
CA GLY A 7 -0.45 -36.30 -39.11
C GLY A 7 0.31 -35.61 -37.98
N THR A 8 -0.27 -34.55 -37.43
CA THR A 8 0.12 -34.03 -36.14
C THR A 8 -0.29 -35.10 -35.10
N THR A 9 0.64 -35.94 -34.71
CA THR A 9 0.46 -36.77 -33.51
C THR A 9 0.37 -35.82 -32.33
N GLU A 10 -0.85 -35.54 -31.88
CA GLU A 10 -1.06 -34.97 -30.55
C GLU A 10 -0.39 -35.90 -29.55
N GLN A 11 0.67 -35.46 -28.93
CA GLN A 11 1.26 -36.20 -27.83
C GLN A 11 0.19 -36.33 -26.74
N PRO A 12 -0.05 -37.54 -26.21
CA PRO A 12 -1.05 -37.71 -25.16
C PRO A 12 -0.67 -36.81 -23.98
N VAL A 13 -1.61 -35.96 -23.58
CA VAL A 13 -1.45 -35.10 -22.40
C VAL A 13 -1.24 -36.03 -21.21
N GLU A 14 -0.03 -36.03 -20.66
CA GLU A 14 0.32 -36.83 -19.47
C GLU A 14 -0.60 -36.36 -18.31
N ARG A 15 -1.49 -37.25 -17.86
CA ARG A 15 -2.36 -36.93 -16.72
C ARG A 15 -1.53 -36.95 -15.46
N ILE A 16 -1.52 -35.80 -14.76
CA ILE A 16 -0.90 -35.68 -13.44
C ILE A 16 -1.76 -36.45 -12.45
N THR A 17 -1.16 -37.42 -11.75
CA THR A 17 -1.80 -38.13 -10.65
C THR A 17 -1.40 -37.44 -9.35
N TYR A 18 -2.36 -36.83 -8.68
CA TYR A 18 -2.16 -36.22 -7.38
C TYR A 18 -2.16 -37.26 -6.26
N PRO A 19 -1.40 -37.06 -5.16
CA PRO A 19 -1.49 -37.88 -3.98
C PRO A 19 -2.90 -37.89 -3.39
N GLU A 20 -3.31 -39.02 -2.86
CA GLU A 20 -4.59 -39.13 -2.16
C GLU A 20 -4.65 -38.15 -0.97
N THR A 21 -5.78 -37.48 -0.83
CA THR A 21 -6.04 -36.55 0.27
C THR A 21 -7.15 -37.12 1.14
N ARG A 22 -6.88 -37.27 2.44
CA ARG A 22 -7.85 -37.78 3.41
C ARG A 22 -9.06 -36.84 3.46
N GLN A 23 -10.25 -37.41 3.47
CA GLN A 23 -11.50 -36.72 3.67
C GLN A 23 -12.09 -37.08 5.05
N ASP A 24 -12.48 -36.10 5.81
CA ASP A 24 -13.23 -36.22 7.04
C ASP A 24 -14.69 -35.87 6.79
N SER A 25 -15.53 -36.89 6.63
CA SER A 25 -16.96 -36.68 6.35
C SER A 25 -17.77 -36.13 7.54
N THR A 26 -17.14 -36.05 8.72
CA THR A 26 -17.78 -35.55 9.93
C THR A 26 -17.49 -34.06 10.19
N ALA A 27 -16.50 -33.51 9.49
CA ALA A 27 -16.16 -32.08 9.61
C ALA A 27 -17.12 -31.22 8.78
N GLY A 28 -17.58 -30.12 9.39
CA GLY A 28 -18.49 -29.18 8.76
C GLY A 28 -19.08 -28.23 9.80
N ASP A 29 -19.91 -27.29 9.34
CA ASP A 29 -20.61 -26.32 10.17
C ASP A 29 -22.10 -26.29 9.82
N ASP A 30 -22.94 -26.04 10.83
CA ASP A 30 -24.32 -25.65 10.63
C ASP A 30 -24.38 -24.13 10.39
N LEU A 31 -24.65 -23.73 9.16
CA LEU A 31 -24.81 -22.34 8.79
C LEU A 31 -26.29 -22.05 8.55
N HIS A 32 -26.93 -21.40 9.50
CA HIS A 32 -28.34 -21.02 9.44
C HIS A 32 -29.29 -22.21 9.22
N GLY A 33 -29.02 -23.36 9.86
CA GLY A 33 -29.82 -24.59 9.73
C GLY A 33 -29.48 -25.42 8.51
N THR A 34 -28.41 -25.09 7.80
CA THR A 34 -27.89 -25.87 6.68
C THR A 34 -26.50 -26.41 7.01
N TRP A 35 -26.35 -27.75 7.00
CA TRP A 35 -25.04 -28.36 7.18
C TRP A 35 -24.16 -28.15 5.95
N VAL A 36 -23.03 -27.49 6.15
CA VAL A 36 -21.99 -27.29 5.12
C VAL A 36 -20.80 -28.17 5.48
N ALA A 37 -20.58 -29.23 4.67
CA ALA A 37 -19.47 -30.15 4.88
C ALA A 37 -18.13 -29.50 4.52
N ASP A 38 -17.12 -29.73 5.37
CA ASP A 38 -15.74 -29.28 5.15
C ASP A 38 -14.75 -30.44 5.36
N PRO A 39 -14.69 -31.40 4.44
CA PRO A 39 -13.95 -32.65 4.62
C PRO A 39 -12.43 -32.47 4.69
N TYR A 40 -11.94 -31.27 4.39
CA TYR A 40 -10.51 -30.95 4.38
C TYR A 40 -10.10 -29.97 5.48
N ARG A 41 -10.96 -29.69 6.47
CA ARG A 41 -10.69 -28.78 7.59
C ARG A 41 -9.38 -29.08 8.33
N TRP A 42 -8.98 -30.33 8.38
CA TRP A 42 -7.72 -30.74 9.01
C TRP A 42 -6.47 -30.07 8.37
N LEU A 43 -6.56 -29.59 7.10
CA LEU A 43 -5.49 -28.83 6.44
C LEU A 43 -5.30 -27.43 7.03
N GLU A 44 -6.27 -26.88 7.76
CA GLU A 44 -6.13 -25.59 8.44
C GLU A 44 -5.12 -25.64 9.60
N ASN A 45 -4.82 -26.83 10.12
CA ASN A 45 -3.76 -27.00 11.11
C ASN A 45 -2.39 -27.06 10.43
N ASP A 46 -1.81 -25.89 10.17
CA ASP A 46 -0.53 -25.68 9.49
C ASP A 46 0.68 -26.20 10.29
N THR A 47 0.53 -26.41 11.60
CA THR A 47 1.57 -26.93 12.51
C THR A 47 1.52 -28.47 12.64
N SER A 48 0.52 -29.14 12.09
CA SER A 48 0.39 -30.58 12.19
C SER A 48 1.39 -31.33 11.26
N ALA A 49 1.90 -32.43 11.75
CA ALA A 49 2.77 -33.31 10.94
C ALA A 49 2.03 -33.89 9.72
N GLU A 50 0.71 -34.11 9.82
CA GLU A 50 -0.12 -34.61 8.73
C GLU A 50 -0.23 -33.60 7.58
N THR A 51 -0.49 -32.32 7.92
CA THR A 51 -0.53 -31.22 6.92
C THR A 51 0.83 -31.02 6.27
N ALA A 52 1.92 -31.03 7.05
CA ALA A 52 3.27 -30.91 6.54
C ALA A 52 3.63 -32.05 5.56
N ASP A 53 3.26 -33.32 5.86
CA ASP A 53 3.45 -34.44 4.97
C ASP A 53 2.62 -34.29 3.70
N TRP A 54 1.36 -33.90 3.80
CA TRP A 54 0.50 -33.65 2.63
C TRP A 54 1.11 -32.61 1.70
N VAL A 55 1.55 -31.45 2.23
CA VAL A 55 2.22 -30.39 1.47
C VAL A 55 3.47 -30.92 0.78
N LYS A 56 4.30 -31.70 1.48
CA LYS A 56 5.51 -32.32 0.89
C LYS A 56 5.18 -33.25 -0.29
N ARG A 57 4.15 -34.08 -0.17
CA ARG A 57 3.71 -34.99 -1.24
C ARG A 57 3.15 -34.22 -2.45
N GLN A 58 2.34 -33.18 -2.23
CA GLN A 58 1.83 -32.34 -3.31
C GLN A 58 2.96 -31.60 -4.04
N ASN A 59 3.90 -31.01 -3.29
CA ASN A 59 5.06 -30.34 -3.86
C ASN A 59 5.96 -31.26 -4.65
N ALA A 60 6.10 -32.53 -4.26
CA ALA A 60 6.87 -33.52 -5.02
C ALA A 60 6.30 -33.72 -6.43
N VAL A 61 4.97 -33.79 -6.57
CA VAL A 61 4.30 -33.90 -7.88
C VAL A 61 4.50 -32.63 -8.71
N THR A 62 4.29 -31.47 -8.09
CA THR A 62 4.47 -30.18 -8.76
C THR A 62 5.90 -30.00 -9.26
N ASN A 63 6.89 -30.27 -8.42
CA ASN A 63 8.29 -30.12 -8.77
C ASN A 63 8.69 -31.09 -9.90
N ALA A 64 8.26 -32.39 -9.82
CA ALA A 64 8.51 -33.37 -10.87
C ALA A 64 7.93 -32.96 -12.23
N TYR A 65 6.77 -32.27 -12.24
CA TYR A 65 6.20 -31.72 -13.47
C TYR A 65 7.02 -30.53 -13.99
N LEU A 66 7.33 -29.55 -13.10
CA LEU A 66 8.08 -28.34 -13.47
C LEU A 66 9.51 -28.65 -13.95
N GLU A 67 10.15 -29.70 -13.40
CA GLU A 67 11.49 -30.14 -13.81
C GLU A 67 11.54 -30.68 -15.24
N LYS A 68 10.41 -31.15 -15.77
CA LYS A 68 10.30 -31.63 -17.17
C LYS A 68 10.31 -30.48 -18.18
N ILE A 69 10.14 -29.20 -17.75
CA ILE A 69 10.14 -28.05 -18.65
C ILE A 69 11.57 -27.77 -19.12
N PRO A 70 11.91 -27.99 -20.40
CA PRO A 70 13.30 -27.99 -20.87
C PRO A 70 13.96 -26.61 -20.83
N PHE A 71 13.17 -25.54 -20.86
CA PHE A 71 13.66 -24.17 -20.84
C PHE A 71 13.57 -23.50 -19.45
N ARG A 72 13.13 -24.21 -18.41
CA ARG A 72 12.95 -23.66 -17.05
C ARG A 72 14.21 -23.01 -16.50
N SER A 73 15.37 -23.69 -16.62
CA SER A 73 16.64 -23.16 -16.13
C SER A 73 17.08 -21.90 -16.86
N ALA A 74 16.86 -21.82 -18.19
CA ALA A 74 17.17 -20.63 -18.98
C ALA A 74 16.28 -19.44 -18.57
N LEU A 75 14.97 -19.68 -18.35
CA LEU A 75 14.06 -18.66 -17.86
C LEU A 75 14.42 -18.20 -16.44
N ALA A 76 14.76 -19.11 -15.54
CA ALA A 76 15.16 -18.77 -14.17
C ALA A 76 16.41 -17.88 -14.16
N LYS A 77 17.43 -18.23 -14.96
CA LYS A 77 18.64 -17.42 -15.12
C LYS A 77 18.30 -16.03 -15.68
N ARG A 78 17.49 -15.95 -16.73
CA ARG A 78 17.11 -14.66 -17.31
C ARG A 78 16.28 -13.81 -16.35
N TYR A 79 15.39 -14.44 -15.58
CA TYR A 79 14.61 -13.76 -14.54
C TYR A 79 15.53 -13.16 -13.48
N GLU A 80 16.53 -13.90 -12.98
CA GLU A 80 17.51 -13.42 -12.02
C GLU A 80 18.31 -12.24 -12.60
N GLU A 81 18.78 -12.31 -13.86
CA GLU A 81 19.45 -11.20 -14.54
C GLU A 81 18.58 -9.94 -14.59
N LEU A 82 17.29 -10.09 -14.97
CA LEU A 82 16.33 -8.99 -15.04
C LEU A 82 15.99 -8.41 -13.66
N TYR A 83 15.99 -9.25 -12.62
CA TYR A 83 15.67 -8.84 -11.25
C TYR A 83 16.87 -8.20 -10.53
N ASN A 84 18.09 -8.58 -10.94
CA ASN A 84 19.33 -8.13 -10.33
C ASN A 84 19.76 -6.74 -10.86
N PHE A 85 19.08 -5.71 -10.39
CA PHE A 85 19.46 -4.32 -10.58
C PHE A 85 19.31 -3.55 -9.26
N PRO A 86 20.11 -2.48 -9.04
CA PRO A 86 19.98 -1.65 -7.86
C PRO A 86 18.59 -1.00 -7.77
N LYS A 87 17.93 -1.17 -6.64
CA LYS A 87 16.61 -0.58 -6.34
C LYS A 87 16.77 0.47 -5.25
N VAL A 88 16.15 1.62 -5.43
CA VAL A 88 16.13 2.71 -4.47
C VAL A 88 14.70 3.18 -4.28
N TYR A 89 14.31 3.39 -3.02
CA TYR A 89 12.99 3.91 -2.65
C TYR A 89 13.15 5.09 -1.69
N GLY A 90 12.18 5.99 -1.69
CA GLY A 90 12.26 7.23 -0.94
C GLY A 90 12.94 8.32 -1.77
N PRO A 91 13.56 9.36 -1.24
CA PRO A 91 13.92 9.54 0.16
C PRO A 91 12.78 10.06 1.03
N MET A 92 12.78 9.67 2.32
CA MET A 92 11.97 10.28 3.36
C MET A 92 12.83 11.30 4.10
N ARG A 93 12.36 12.55 4.20
CA ARG A 93 13.06 13.62 4.90
C ARG A 93 12.54 13.77 6.33
N VAL A 94 13.46 13.86 7.29
CA VAL A 94 13.17 14.22 8.68
C VAL A 94 14.19 15.26 9.12
N GLY A 95 13.79 16.52 9.25
CA GLY A 95 14.69 17.63 9.48
C GLY A 95 15.76 17.75 8.38
N ASN A 96 17.04 17.60 8.75
CA ASN A 96 18.18 17.60 7.83
C ASN A 96 18.60 16.19 7.42
N LEU A 97 17.95 15.14 7.93
CA LEU A 97 18.24 13.75 7.60
C LEU A 97 17.37 13.25 6.43
N TYR A 98 17.99 12.45 5.57
CA TYR A 98 17.33 11.79 4.45
C TYR A 98 17.49 10.28 4.59
N PHE A 99 16.36 9.57 4.72
CA PHE A 99 16.33 8.11 4.81
C PHE A 99 16.01 7.53 3.44
N VAL A 100 16.87 6.62 2.98
CA VAL A 100 16.78 6.02 1.64
C VAL A 100 16.87 4.50 1.77
N TRP A 101 15.92 3.80 1.21
CA TRP A 101 15.95 2.34 1.14
C TRP A 101 16.69 1.90 -0.10
N LYS A 102 17.70 1.07 0.08
CA LYS A 102 18.52 0.56 -1.02
C LYS A 102 18.60 -0.96 -0.99
N ASN A 103 18.43 -1.56 -2.16
CA ASN A 103 18.68 -2.98 -2.38
C ASN A 103 19.65 -3.09 -3.56
N SER A 104 20.76 -3.80 -3.37
CA SER A 104 21.81 -3.94 -4.39
C SER A 104 21.41 -4.84 -5.57
N GLY A 105 20.26 -5.52 -5.47
CA GLY A 105 19.71 -6.38 -6.53
C GLY A 105 19.04 -7.63 -5.97
N LEU A 106 19.80 -8.51 -5.32
CA LEU A 106 19.33 -9.82 -4.85
C LEU A 106 19.23 -9.94 -3.32
N GLN A 107 19.38 -8.84 -2.58
CA GLN A 107 19.17 -8.87 -1.13
C GLN A 107 17.70 -9.20 -0.82
N ASN A 108 17.43 -9.96 0.23
CA ASN A 108 16.07 -10.29 0.64
C ASN A 108 15.29 -9.04 1.03
N GLN A 109 15.91 -8.12 1.79
CA GLN A 109 15.30 -6.87 2.25
C GLN A 109 16.12 -5.66 1.80
N ALA A 110 15.46 -4.52 1.59
CA ALA A 110 16.15 -3.26 1.38
C ALA A 110 16.76 -2.77 2.70
N VAL A 111 17.99 -2.23 2.61
CA VAL A 111 18.70 -1.63 3.74
C VAL A 111 18.31 -0.16 3.84
N ILE A 112 17.96 0.30 5.02
CA ILE A 112 17.65 1.71 5.28
C ILE A 112 18.97 2.44 5.54
N HIS A 113 19.29 3.39 4.67
CA HIS A 113 20.41 4.29 4.82
C HIS A 113 19.95 5.65 5.31
N VAL A 114 20.80 6.37 6.00
CA VAL A 114 20.59 7.76 6.41
C VAL A 114 21.75 8.62 5.93
N ARG A 115 21.47 9.84 5.50
CA ARG A 115 22.45 10.86 5.17
C ARG A 115 22.06 12.22 5.76
N GLU A 116 23.03 13.03 6.08
CA GLU A 116 22.82 14.41 6.49
C GLU A 116 22.86 15.33 5.27
N GLY A 117 21.77 16.06 5.06
CA GLY A 117 21.58 16.85 3.84
C GLY A 117 21.36 16.00 2.59
N LEU A 118 20.87 16.62 1.52
CA LEU A 118 20.50 15.91 0.28
C LEU A 118 21.69 15.20 -0.39
N ASN A 119 22.89 15.78 -0.30
CA ASN A 119 24.10 15.30 -0.94
C ASN A 119 25.09 14.65 0.05
N GLY A 120 24.67 14.37 1.28
CA GLY A 120 25.51 13.73 2.30
C GLY A 120 25.86 12.28 1.94
N GLU A 121 26.87 11.74 2.62
CA GLU A 121 27.26 10.35 2.47
C GLU A 121 26.26 9.42 3.16
N ASP A 122 25.94 8.30 2.51
CA ASP A 122 25.03 7.28 3.06
C ASP A 122 25.71 6.48 4.16
N LYS A 123 25.04 6.39 5.30
CA LYS A 123 25.39 5.49 6.41
C LYS A 123 24.26 4.48 6.57
N VAL A 124 24.58 3.24 6.91
CA VAL A 124 23.54 2.25 7.26
C VAL A 124 22.85 2.69 8.55
N PHE A 125 21.52 2.79 8.49
CA PHE A 125 20.68 3.07 9.66
C PHE A 125 20.09 1.76 10.22
N ILE A 126 19.39 0.99 9.37
CA ILE A 126 18.86 -0.34 9.74
C ILE A 126 19.12 -1.29 8.58
N ASP A 127 19.75 -2.43 8.87
CA ASP A 127 19.91 -3.53 7.91
C ASP A 127 19.11 -4.75 8.38
N PRO A 128 17.90 -4.97 7.83
CA PRO A 128 17.07 -6.10 8.20
C PRO A 128 17.73 -7.45 7.90
N ASN A 129 18.63 -7.52 6.89
CA ASN A 129 19.30 -8.76 6.50
C ASN A 129 20.35 -9.20 7.54
N GLN A 130 20.91 -8.23 8.31
CA GLN A 130 21.81 -8.54 9.44
C GLN A 130 21.03 -8.90 10.71
N LEU A 131 19.86 -8.28 10.91
CA LEU A 131 18.99 -8.58 12.06
C LEU A 131 18.36 -9.97 11.94
N ASP A 132 18.04 -10.37 10.73
CA ASP A 132 17.46 -11.68 10.40
C ASP A 132 18.07 -12.24 9.10
N PRO A 133 19.08 -13.14 9.20
CA PRO A 133 19.67 -13.76 8.02
C PRO A 133 18.72 -14.58 7.16
N ALA A 134 17.58 -15.02 7.69
CA ALA A 134 16.51 -15.68 6.91
C ALA A 134 15.78 -14.71 6.00
N GLY A 135 15.92 -13.39 6.24
CA GLY A 135 15.32 -12.34 5.42
C GLY A 135 13.81 -12.21 5.56
N THR A 136 13.26 -12.69 6.67
CA THR A 136 11.81 -12.70 6.95
C THR A 136 11.35 -11.52 7.80
N THR A 137 12.28 -10.71 8.30
CA THR A 137 11.99 -9.51 9.10
C THR A 137 11.96 -8.26 8.23
N THR A 138 10.95 -7.42 8.41
CA THR A 138 10.82 -6.12 7.76
C THR A 138 10.85 -5.00 8.79
N ASN A 139 11.41 -3.84 8.41
CA ASN A 139 11.49 -2.64 9.23
C ASN A 139 10.95 -1.46 8.43
N ASN A 140 9.90 -0.78 8.95
CA ASN A 140 9.31 0.36 8.28
C ASN A 140 9.13 1.53 9.26
N PRO A 141 9.62 2.73 8.96
CA PRO A 141 9.26 3.95 9.67
C PRO A 141 7.74 4.17 9.60
N ILE A 142 7.12 4.43 10.75
CA ILE A 142 5.67 4.59 10.89
C ILE A 142 5.26 5.90 11.57
N GLY A 143 6.22 6.76 11.90
CA GLY A 143 5.97 8.08 12.45
C GLY A 143 7.26 8.76 12.91
N THR A 144 7.22 10.09 12.93
CA THR A 144 8.34 10.93 13.43
C THR A 144 7.79 12.01 14.35
N SER A 145 8.59 12.41 15.35
CA SER A 145 8.24 13.52 16.23
C SER A 145 8.31 14.87 15.49
N LYS A 146 7.54 15.84 15.96
CA LYS A 146 7.46 17.17 15.36
C LYS A 146 8.82 17.91 15.37
N ASP A 147 9.62 17.67 16.39
CA ASP A 147 10.96 18.24 16.54
C ASP A 147 12.05 17.49 15.72
N ASP A 148 11.64 16.52 14.88
CA ASP A 148 12.51 15.70 14.05
C ASP A 148 13.54 14.85 14.83
N ARG A 149 13.35 14.67 16.14
CA ARG A 149 14.28 13.97 17.01
C ARG A 149 14.04 12.47 17.10
N TYR A 150 12.80 12.03 17.05
CA TYR A 150 12.45 10.61 17.24
C TYR A 150 11.75 10.05 16.00
N MET A 151 12.01 8.77 15.75
CA MET A 151 11.36 7.98 14.71
C MET A 151 10.88 6.66 15.28
N ALA A 152 9.60 6.38 15.11
CA ALA A 152 9.03 5.07 15.39
C ALA A 152 9.17 4.17 14.15
N VAL A 153 9.65 2.95 14.38
CA VAL A 153 9.86 1.94 13.34
C VAL A 153 9.09 0.68 13.72
N SER A 154 8.22 0.21 12.83
CA SER A 154 7.57 -1.09 12.98
C SER A 154 8.51 -2.22 12.55
N VAL A 155 8.54 -3.28 13.33
CA VAL A 155 9.29 -4.52 13.06
C VAL A 155 8.28 -5.66 12.93
N GLN A 156 8.22 -6.29 11.76
CA GLN A 156 7.36 -7.45 11.49
C GLN A 156 8.23 -8.66 11.19
N LYS A 157 7.92 -9.81 11.78
CA LYS A 157 8.71 -11.04 11.68
C LYS A 157 7.93 -12.15 11.00
N ALA A 158 8.59 -12.91 10.15
CA ALA A 158 8.10 -14.14 9.52
C ALA A 158 6.75 -13.96 8.79
N GLY A 159 6.51 -12.80 8.16
CA GLY A 159 5.27 -12.50 7.42
C GLY A 159 4.02 -12.35 8.31
N SER A 160 4.19 -12.29 9.64
CA SER A 160 3.09 -12.04 10.56
C SER A 160 2.62 -10.59 10.47
N ASP A 161 1.31 -10.36 10.66
CA ASP A 161 0.76 -9.01 10.81
C ASP A 161 1.10 -8.37 12.17
N TRP A 162 1.60 -9.15 13.14
CA TRP A 162 2.05 -8.61 14.40
C TRP A 162 3.26 -7.71 14.22
N GLN A 163 3.17 -6.51 14.79
CA GLN A 163 4.21 -5.50 14.78
C GLN A 163 4.75 -5.29 16.19
N GLU A 164 6.06 -5.18 16.31
CA GLU A 164 6.72 -4.51 17.43
C GLU A 164 7.05 -3.08 16.96
N ILE A 165 6.82 -2.06 17.81
CA ILE A 165 7.21 -0.67 17.51
C ILE A 165 8.42 -0.34 18.35
N MET A 166 9.52 0.02 17.68
CA MET A 166 10.77 0.50 18.29
C MET A 166 10.91 1.99 18.00
N VAL A 167 11.48 2.73 18.94
CA VAL A 167 11.76 4.16 18.74
C VAL A 167 13.27 4.38 18.62
N TYR A 168 13.67 5.21 17.68
CA TYR A 168 15.06 5.63 17.47
C TYR A 168 15.23 7.11 17.80
N ASP A 169 16.28 7.46 18.55
CA ASP A 169 16.73 8.85 18.68
C ASP A 169 17.59 9.21 17.46
N LEU A 170 17.12 10.13 16.64
CA LEU A 170 17.76 10.51 15.38
C LEU A 170 19.01 11.38 15.57
N THR A 171 19.28 11.88 16.79
CA THR A 171 20.54 12.57 17.09
C THR A 171 21.69 11.61 17.27
N THR A 172 21.41 10.40 17.76
CA THR A 172 22.39 9.33 17.98
C THR A 172 22.30 8.23 16.93
N LEU A 173 21.19 8.14 16.19
CA LEU A 173 20.81 7.05 15.27
C LEU A 173 20.71 5.68 15.99
N GLN A 174 20.44 5.67 17.30
CA GLN A 174 20.35 4.46 18.10
C GLN A 174 18.92 4.23 18.60
N PRO A 175 18.50 2.97 18.81
CA PRO A 175 17.23 2.67 19.41
C PRO A 175 17.18 3.17 20.87
N THR A 176 16.05 3.68 21.29
CA THR A 176 15.71 3.96 22.67
C THR A 176 15.24 2.66 23.39
N PRO A 177 15.02 2.66 24.71
CA PRO A 177 14.45 1.52 25.41
C PRO A 177 12.98 1.24 25.06
N ASP A 178 12.31 2.16 24.36
CA ASP A 178 10.86 2.07 24.07
C ASP A 178 10.59 0.92 23.09
N LEU A 179 9.76 -0.04 23.52
CA LEU A 179 9.36 -1.21 22.76
C LEU A 179 7.88 -1.51 23.00
N ILE A 180 7.07 -1.34 21.96
CA ILE A 180 5.64 -1.65 21.99
C ILE A 180 5.41 -3.01 21.34
N LYS A 181 4.58 -3.83 21.99
CA LYS A 181 4.19 -5.17 21.52
C LYS A 181 2.68 -5.26 21.28
N TRP A 182 2.29 -6.30 20.55
CA TRP A 182 0.89 -6.64 20.28
C TRP A 182 0.16 -5.56 19.47
N SER A 183 0.90 -4.87 18.63
CA SER A 183 0.36 -3.95 17.63
C SER A 183 0.08 -4.70 16.32
N LYS A 184 -1.00 -4.30 15.62
CA LYS A 184 -1.34 -4.68 14.24
C LYS A 184 -2.04 -3.50 13.60
N PHE A 185 -1.74 -3.24 12.32
CA PHE A 185 -2.40 -2.21 11.52
C PHE A 185 -2.37 -0.84 12.20
N SER A 186 -1.20 -0.46 12.74
CA SER A 186 -1.00 0.77 13.49
C SER A 186 0.14 1.58 12.92
N GLY A 187 -0.04 2.91 12.85
CA GLY A 187 1.03 3.89 12.82
C GLY A 187 1.48 4.29 14.22
N ALA A 188 2.36 5.28 14.30
CA ALA A 188 2.76 5.98 15.51
C ALA A 188 2.61 7.49 15.27
N SER A 189 1.54 8.08 15.77
CA SER A 189 1.24 9.51 15.59
C SER A 189 1.76 10.29 16.79
N PHE A 190 2.93 10.94 16.59
CA PHE A 190 3.60 11.67 17.66
C PHE A 190 2.79 12.88 18.11
N TYR A 191 2.84 13.11 19.42
CA TYR A 191 2.29 14.30 20.10
C TYR A 191 3.12 14.56 21.35
N LYS A 192 3.71 15.77 21.45
CA LYS A 192 4.59 16.16 22.57
C LYS A 192 5.68 15.11 22.84
N ASP A 193 5.69 14.54 24.06
CA ASP A 193 6.71 13.63 24.57
C ASP A 193 6.36 12.14 24.37
N GLY A 194 5.46 11.83 23.42
CA GLY A 194 5.04 10.46 23.15
C GLY A 194 4.33 10.31 21.82
N PHE A 195 3.58 9.22 21.64
CA PHE A 195 2.83 8.95 20.43
C PHE A 195 1.57 8.12 20.68
N PHE A 196 0.57 8.29 19.82
CA PHE A 196 -0.62 7.43 19.76
C PHE A 196 -0.32 6.22 18.89
N TYR A 197 -0.83 5.06 19.32
CA TYR A 197 -0.75 3.81 18.58
C TYR A 197 -1.93 2.90 18.89
N SER A 198 -2.17 1.90 18.03
CA SER A 198 -3.24 0.92 18.22
C SER A 198 -2.69 -0.46 18.49
N ARG A 199 -3.33 -1.18 19.42
CA ARG A 199 -2.97 -2.57 19.70
C ARG A 199 -4.19 -3.42 20.06
N TYR A 200 -4.01 -4.72 19.95
CA TYR A 200 -4.96 -5.71 20.42
C TYR A 200 -4.62 -6.17 21.85
N PRO A 201 -5.57 -6.82 22.55
CA PRO A 201 -5.25 -7.57 23.77
C PRO A 201 -4.15 -8.60 23.50
N THR A 202 -3.30 -8.83 24.51
CA THR A 202 -2.26 -9.86 24.42
C THR A 202 -2.90 -11.22 24.18
N PRO A 203 -2.56 -11.95 23.09
CA PRO A 203 -3.10 -13.28 22.84
C PRO A 203 -2.64 -14.28 23.89
N ALA A 204 -3.40 -15.36 24.10
CA ALA A 204 -2.96 -16.45 24.94
C ALA A 204 -1.71 -17.10 24.33
N LYS A 205 -0.79 -17.56 25.18
CA LYS A 205 0.45 -18.20 24.73
C LYS A 205 0.16 -19.39 23.82
N GLY A 206 0.76 -19.39 22.63
CA GLY A 206 0.59 -20.44 21.62
C GLY A 206 -0.62 -20.23 20.69
N THR A 207 -1.34 -19.10 20.81
CA THR A 207 -2.44 -18.74 19.91
C THR A 207 -2.16 -17.47 19.12
N GLU A 208 -0.93 -17.00 19.10
CA GLU A 208 -0.53 -15.71 18.56
C GLU A 208 -0.89 -15.56 17.07
N LEU A 209 -0.85 -16.67 16.31
CA LEU A 209 -1.17 -16.69 14.87
C LEU A 209 -2.61 -17.11 14.57
N SER A 210 -3.29 -17.78 15.51
CA SER A 210 -4.63 -18.35 15.31
C SER A 210 -5.74 -17.60 16.05
N ALA A 211 -5.42 -16.80 17.07
CA ALA A 211 -6.40 -16.03 17.81
C ALA A 211 -7.01 -14.93 16.92
N ALA A 212 -8.34 -14.79 16.97
CA ALA A 212 -9.03 -13.69 16.31
C ALA A 212 -8.55 -12.34 16.83
N SER A 213 -8.22 -11.43 15.92
CA SER A 213 -7.83 -10.05 16.24
C SER A 213 -9.08 -9.22 16.52
N LYS A 214 -9.46 -9.13 17.82
CA LYS A 214 -10.67 -8.42 18.27
C LYS A 214 -10.35 -7.40 19.35
N PHE A 215 -11.21 -6.37 19.46
CA PHE A 215 -11.11 -5.33 20.48
C PHE A 215 -9.82 -4.51 20.39
N GLN A 216 -9.49 -4.04 19.19
CA GLN A 216 -8.41 -3.09 19.00
C GLN A 216 -8.68 -1.81 19.81
N LYS A 217 -7.64 -1.26 20.44
CA LYS A 217 -7.70 -0.07 21.28
C LYS A 217 -6.61 0.90 20.91
N VAL A 218 -6.85 2.18 21.15
CA VAL A 218 -5.83 3.23 21.01
C VAL A 218 -5.23 3.55 22.35
N TYR A 219 -3.91 3.65 22.39
CA TYR A 219 -3.12 4.05 23.56
C TYR A 219 -2.23 5.25 23.20
N TYR A 220 -1.83 5.98 24.22
CA TYR A 220 -0.74 6.95 24.15
C TYR A 220 0.43 6.42 24.96
N HIS A 221 1.57 6.25 24.31
CA HIS A 221 2.84 5.87 24.92
C HIS A 221 3.68 7.12 25.16
N LYS A 222 4.15 7.30 26.39
CA LYS A 222 5.11 8.34 26.75
C LYS A 222 6.52 7.79 26.61
N LEU A 223 7.38 8.48 25.85
CA LEU A 223 8.77 8.06 25.64
C LEU A 223 9.52 7.89 26.96
N GLY A 224 10.22 6.77 27.10
CA GLY A 224 10.99 6.38 28.28
C GLY A 224 10.15 5.68 29.35
N ASP A 225 8.85 5.60 29.23
CA ASP A 225 8.03 4.81 30.15
C ASP A 225 7.87 3.37 29.65
N PRO A 226 7.69 2.38 30.54
CA PRO A 226 7.34 1.03 30.10
C PRO A 226 5.90 0.97 29.57
N GLN A 227 5.64 0.10 28.58
CA GLN A 227 4.34 -0.03 27.90
C GLN A 227 3.15 -0.24 28.85
N GLU A 228 3.36 -0.84 30.01
CA GLU A 228 2.31 -1.09 31.01
C GLU A 228 1.74 0.20 31.62
N LYS A 229 2.43 1.34 31.47
CA LYS A 229 1.98 2.65 31.90
C LYS A 229 1.23 3.44 30.84
N ASP A 230 1.10 2.88 29.63
CA ASP A 230 0.45 3.57 28.53
C ASP A 230 -0.98 3.95 28.85
N VAL A 231 -1.32 5.17 28.48
CA VAL A 231 -2.65 5.74 28.74
C VAL A 231 -3.63 5.21 27.70
N LEU A 232 -4.71 4.56 28.14
CA LEU A 232 -5.82 4.20 27.26
C LEU A 232 -6.52 5.46 26.77
N VAL A 233 -6.62 5.61 25.44
CA VAL A 233 -7.23 6.75 24.76
C VAL A 233 -8.64 6.44 24.30
N TRP A 234 -8.82 5.28 23.67
CA TRP A 234 -10.11 4.88 23.12
C TRP A 234 -10.27 3.36 23.10
N GLU A 235 -11.48 2.88 23.41
CA GLU A 235 -11.88 1.49 23.29
C GLU A 235 -13.38 1.35 22.97
N ASN A 236 -13.76 0.26 22.33
CA ASN A 236 -15.15 -0.18 22.21
C ASN A 236 -15.31 -1.57 22.85
N LYS A 237 -16.16 -1.66 23.87
CA LYS A 237 -16.40 -2.93 24.60
C LYS A 237 -17.53 -3.76 23.99
N ALA A 238 -18.36 -3.15 23.14
CA ALA A 238 -19.53 -3.81 22.56
C ALA A 238 -19.23 -4.48 21.22
N ASN A 239 -18.35 -3.87 20.37
CA ASN A 239 -17.99 -4.39 19.06
C ASN A 239 -16.48 -4.62 18.99
N GLY A 240 -16.08 -5.88 18.88
CA GLY A 240 -14.67 -6.27 18.81
C GLY A 240 -14.07 -6.23 17.40
N ASP A 241 -14.89 -6.05 16.37
CA ASP A 241 -14.45 -6.11 14.96
C ASP A 241 -14.03 -4.75 14.39
N LEU A 242 -13.99 -3.71 15.24
CA LEU A 242 -13.57 -2.38 14.84
C LEU A 242 -12.05 -2.26 14.69
N TYR A 243 -11.63 -1.65 13.59
CA TYR A 243 -10.29 -1.12 13.40
C TYR A 243 -10.28 0.34 13.83
N VAL A 244 -9.30 0.74 14.62
CA VAL A 244 -9.23 2.09 15.18
C VAL A 244 -7.82 2.66 15.08
N GLY A 245 -7.72 3.97 14.85
CA GLY A 245 -6.44 4.66 14.81
C GLY A 245 -6.58 6.14 15.16
N VAL A 246 -5.50 6.73 15.65
CA VAL A 246 -5.43 8.16 15.92
C VAL A 246 -4.30 8.77 15.09
N GLY A 247 -4.64 9.82 14.34
CA GLY A 247 -3.70 10.74 13.68
C GLY A 247 -3.55 12.03 14.48
N VAL A 248 -2.53 12.81 14.15
CA VAL A 248 -2.29 14.16 14.70
C VAL A 248 -1.97 15.10 13.54
N THR A 249 -2.57 16.30 13.55
CA THR A 249 -2.29 17.34 12.54
C THR A 249 -0.84 17.82 12.63
N GLU A 250 -0.28 18.38 11.54
CA GLU A 250 1.14 18.75 11.42
C GLU A 250 1.64 19.59 12.59
N GLU A 251 0.83 20.58 13.04
CA GLU A 251 1.20 21.48 14.13
C GLU A 251 0.67 21.02 15.51
N GLU A 252 0.22 19.76 15.62
CA GLU A 252 -0.27 19.16 16.86
C GLU A 252 -1.52 19.83 17.46
N GLU A 253 -2.34 20.49 16.62
CA GLU A 253 -3.55 21.17 17.11
C GLU A 253 -4.70 20.20 17.38
N PHE A 254 -4.83 19.16 16.55
CA PHE A 254 -5.93 18.21 16.62
C PHE A 254 -5.46 16.78 16.57
N ALA A 255 -6.09 15.94 17.38
CA ALA A 255 -6.09 14.51 17.18
C ALA A 255 -7.30 14.12 16.33
N THR A 256 -7.11 13.22 15.37
CA THR A 256 -8.17 12.64 14.53
C THR A 256 -8.35 11.17 14.89
N LEU A 257 -9.59 10.72 15.05
CA LEU A 257 -9.92 9.33 15.38
C LEU A 257 -10.64 8.71 14.20
N TYR A 258 -10.06 7.65 13.67
CA TYR A 258 -10.59 6.80 12.61
C TYR A 258 -11.17 5.52 13.21
N ILE A 259 -12.38 5.14 12.81
CA ILE A 259 -13.05 3.91 13.24
C ILE A 259 -13.64 3.22 12.00
N SER A 260 -13.32 1.95 11.76
CA SER A 260 -13.78 1.20 10.60
C SER A 260 -14.20 -0.23 10.97
N THR A 261 -15.13 -0.80 10.23
CA THR A 261 -15.50 -2.23 10.28
C THR A 261 -14.91 -3.02 9.12
N GLY A 262 -14.30 -2.36 8.15
CA GLY A 262 -13.81 -2.99 6.92
C GLY A 262 -13.38 -1.97 5.88
N THR A 263 -13.69 -2.22 4.61
CA THR A 263 -13.20 -1.44 3.46
C THR A 263 -14.23 -0.47 2.85
N ASN A 264 -15.51 -0.54 3.27
CA ASN A 264 -16.58 0.25 2.64
C ASN A 264 -16.53 1.73 3.04
N GLY A 265 -16.50 2.01 4.33
CA GLY A 265 -16.49 3.35 4.87
C GLY A 265 -16.01 3.36 6.32
N TYR A 266 -15.95 4.54 6.90
CA TYR A 266 -15.46 4.68 8.27
C TYR A 266 -15.96 5.97 8.93
N GLU A 267 -16.00 5.96 10.25
CA GLU A 267 -16.25 7.16 11.03
C GLU A 267 -14.95 7.97 11.17
N MET A 268 -15.08 9.28 11.09
CA MET A 268 -14.02 10.23 11.33
C MET A 268 -14.45 11.22 12.41
N HIS A 269 -13.65 11.31 13.46
CA HIS A 269 -13.86 12.22 14.58
C HIS A 269 -12.59 13.02 14.85
N PHE A 270 -12.68 14.10 15.60
CA PHE A 270 -11.52 14.89 16.02
C PHE A 270 -11.64 15.39 17.45
N HIS A 271 -10.49 15.74 18.05
CA HIS A 271 -10.37 16.35 19.37
C HIS A 271 -9.36 17.49 19.33
N ASP A 272 -9.71 18.63 19.91
CA ASP A 272 -8.82 19.81 20.00
C ASP A 272 -7.79 19.62 21.12
N LEU A 273 -6.57 19.24 20.75
CA LEU A 273 -5.45 19.00 21.65
C LEU A 273 -5.00 20.26 22.42
N ARG A 274 -5.23 21.43 21.85
CA ARG A 274 -4.88 22.74 22.49
C ARG A 274 -5.73 22.99 23.74
N LYS A 275 -6.95 22.46 23.78
CA LYS A 275 -7.90 22.65 24.88
C LYS A 275 -7.93 21.47 25.84
N GLY A 276 -7.88 20.25 25.32
CA GLY A 276 -8.13 19.03 26.09
C GLY A 276 -6.88 18.19 26.41
N GLY A 277 -5.75 18.44 25.76
CA GLY A 277 -4.54 17.61 25.90
C GLY A 277 -4.75 16.17 25.38
N ILE A 278 -4.05 15.21 25.96
CA ILE A 278 -4.15 13.79 25.60
C ILE A 278 -5.55 13.28 25.92
N PRO A 279 -6.29 12.76 24.90
CA PRO A 279 -7.64 12.23 25.14
C PRO A 279 -7.61 10.95 25.96
N THR A 280 -8.73 10.68 26.64
CA THR A 280 -8.98 9.51 27.48
C THR A 280 -10.29 8.85 27.04
N PRO A 281 -10.66 7.67 27.55
CA PRO A 281 -11.94 7.04 27.21
C PRO A 281 -13.19 7.87 27.51
N SER A 282 -13.07 8.88 28.39
CA SER A 282 -14.16 9.82 28.71
C SER A 282 -14.18 11.05 27.81
N THR A 283 -13.19 11.23 26.95
CA THR A 283 -13.11 12.39 26.04
C THR A 283 -14.27 12.36 25.04
N GLN A 284 -14.94 13.50 24.91
CA GLN A 284 -15.97 13.68 23.89
C GLN A 284 -15.29 14.05 22.58
N TRP A 285 -15.25 13.11 21.66
CA TRP A 285 -14.78 13.32 20.30
C TRP A 285 -15.88 14.01 19.47
N VAL A 286 -15.51 15.00 18.71
CA VAL A 286 -16.44 15.69 17.79
C VAL A 286 -16.52 14.88 16.50
N ALA A 287 -17.73 14.47 16.13
CA ALA A 287 -17.94 13.72 14.88
C ALA A 287 -17.84 14.65 13.67
N LEU A 288 -17.03 14.26 12.70
CA LEU A 288 -17.02 14.83 11.35
C LEU A 288 -17.87 13.98 10.39
N GLN A 289 -17.72 12.67 10.50
CA GLN A 289 -18.46 11.65 9.75
C GLN A 289 -18.81 10.50 10.69
N THR A 290 -20.06 10.05 10.66
CA THR A 290 -20.56 8.89 11.40
C THR A 290 -21.10 7.82 10.45
N GLY A 291 -21.11 6.57 10.92
CA GLY A 291 -21.50 5.43 10.11
C GLY A 291 -20.39 4.93 9.20
N PHE A 292 -20.65 3.81 8.51
CA PHE A 292 -19.65 3.07 7.73
C PHE A 292 -19.98 3.01 6.24
N ASP A 293 -20.81 3.95 5.77
CA ASP A 293 -21.25 3.99 4.37
C ASP A 293 -20.40 4.93 3.50
N HIS A 294 -19.60 5.80 4.14
CA HIS A 294 -18.81 6.81 3.45
C HIS A 294 -17.38 6.88 3.95
N LYS A 295 -16.48 7.30 3.06
CA LYS A 295 -15.07 7.59 3.35
C LYS A 295 -14.88 9.10 3.44
N THR A 296 -14.41 9.56 4.59
CA THR A 296 -14.15 10.99 4.84
C THR A 296 -12.87 11.11 5.67
N SER A 297 -11.85 11.77 5.14
CA SER A 297 -10.54 11.92 5.80
C SER A 297 -10.12 13.37 5.92
N ILE A 298 -9.60 13.73 7.10
CA ILE A 298 -8.93 15.01 7.31
C ILE A 298 -7.56 14.93 6.66
N VAL A 299 -7.34 15.75 5.63
CA VAL A 299 -6.07 15.86 4.90
C VAL A 299 -5.08 16.70 5.70
N ASP A 300 -5.52 17.87 6.17
CA ASP A 300 -4.70 18.80 6.97
C ASP A 300 -5.60 19.78 7.74
N PHE A 301 -5.01 20.43 8.74
CA PHE A 301 -5.57 21.64 9.36
C PHE A 301 -4.75 22.84 8.91
N VAL A 302 -5.40 23.87 8.40
CA VAL A 302 -4.76 25.09 7.90
C VAL A 302 -4.83 26.19 8.96
N PRO A 303 -3.79 26.48 9.75
CA PRO A 303 -3.83 27.47 10.83
C PRO A 303 -4.21 28.87 10.37
N ALA A 304 -3.82 29.25 9.15
CA ALA A 304 -4.12 30.56 8.59
C ALA A 304 -5.63 30.81 8.42
N THR A 305 -6.42 29.77 8.14
CA THR A 305 -7.88 29.85 8.03
C THR A 305 -8.60 29.32 9.27
N GLY A 306 -7.90 28.57 10.11
CA GLY A 306 -8.47 27.87 11.27
C GLY A 306 -9.37 26.69 10.89
N LYS A 307 -9.21 26.11 9.69
CA LYS A 307 -10.12 25.09 9.15
C LYS A 307 -9.40 23.82 8.70
N PHE A 308 -10.14 22.73 8.66
CA PHE A 308 -9.69 21.48 8.05
C PHE A 308 -9.85 21.49 6.53
N LEU A 309 -8.95 20.83 5.84
CA LEU A 309 -9.13 20.32 4.50
C LEU A 309 -9.56 18.85 4.63
N VAL A 310 -10.71 18.52 4.04
CA VAL A 310 -11.33 17.19 4.19
C VAL A 310 -11.63 16.63 2.81
N MET A 311 -11.09 15.47 2.53
CA MET A 311 -11.44 14.69 1.34
C MET A 311 -12.60 13.76 1.67
N THR A 312 -13.64 13.74 0.83
CA THR A 312 -14.86 12.96 1.08
C THR A 312 -15.54 12.50 -0.21
N GLU A 313 -16.25 11.37 -0.12
CA GLU A 313 -17.16 10.89 -1.16
C GLU A 313 -18.64 11.18 -0.86
N VAL A 314 -18.95 11.83 0.27
CA VAL A 314 -20.33 12.22 0.60
C VAL A 314 -20.90 13.10 -0.51
N ASP A 315 -22.00 12.64 -1.14
CA ASP A 315 -22.63 13.27 -2.31
C ASP A 315 -21.67 13.52 -3.49
N ALA A 316 -20.57 12.73 -3.58
CA ALA A 316 -19.51 12.87 -4.58
C ALA A 316 -18.78 11.53 -4.81
N PRO A 317 -19.32 10.57 -5.58
CA PRO A 317 -18.73 9.24 -5.78
C PRO A 317 -17.33 9.26 -6.40
N ASN A 318 -16.94 10.36 -7.06
CA ASN A 318 -15.56 10.59 -7.54
C ASN A 318 -14.71 11.43 -6.58
N TYR A 319 -15.15 11.61 -5.35
CA TYR A 319 -14.55 12.41 -4.29
C TYR A 319 -14.47 13.91 -4.60
N ARG A 320 -14.43 14.69 -3.54
CA ARG A 320 -14.18 16.14 -3.51
C ARG A 320 -13.34 16.52 -2.31
N LEU A 321 -12.70 17.69 -2.35
CA LEU A 321 -12.04 18.30 -1.20
C LEU A 321 -12.90 19.46 -0.70
N VAL A 322 -13.21 19.45 0.57
CA VAL A 322 -13.98 20.50 1.23
C VAL A 322 -13.19 21.16 2.36
N GLU A 323 -13.50 22.41 2.63
CA GLU A 323 -13.05 23.15 3.82
C GLU A 323 -14.12 23.00 4.91
N VAL A 324 -13.69 22.67 6.14
CA VAL A 324 -14.58 22.46 7.29
C VAL A 324 -14.12 23.25 8.50
N ASP A 325 -15.04 24.02 9.09
CA ASP A 325 -14.78 24.73 10.34
C ASP A 325 -14.92 23.76 11.53
N PRO A 326 -13.85 23.53 12.34
CA PRO A 326 -13.93 22.66 13.51
C PRO A 326 -14.95 23.12 14.57
N ALA A 327 -15.29 24.41 14.60
CA ALA A 327 -16.31 24.94 15.51
C ALA A 327 -17.74 24.66 15.01
N ASN A 328 -17.92 24.36 13.73
CA ASN A 328 -19.22 24.11 13.11
C ASN A 328 -19.14 23.04 12.02
N PRO A 329 -18.81 21.77 12.39
CA PRO A 329 -18.39 20.73 11.44
C PRO A 329 -19.53 20.07 10.67
N ALA A 330 -20.79 20.50 10.84
CA ALA A 330 -21.94 19.91 10.15
C ALA A 330 -21.75 19.94 8.63
N GLN A 331 -22.09 18.85 7.94
CA GLN A 331 -21.92 18.69 6.48
C GLN A 331 -22.57 19.82 5.67
N SER A 332 -23.70 20.39 6.15
CA SER A 332 -24.37 21.53 5.50
C SER A 332 -23.51 22.82 5.45
N ASN A 333 -22.41 22.87 6.21
CA ASN A 333 -21.49 24.02 6.26
C ASN A 333 -20.19 23.77 5.49
N TRP A 334 -20.04 22.61 4.89
CA TRP A 334 -18.85 22.28 4.12
C TRP A 334 -18.79 23.12 2.83
N ARG A 335 -17.62 23.59 2.49
CA ARG A 335 -17.38 24.43 1.31
C ARG A 335 -16.40 23.73 0.39
N ASP A 336 -16.77 23.53 -0.86
CA ASP A 336 -15.88 22.93 -1.85
C ASP A 336 -14.63 23.79 -2.08
N ILE A 337 -13.48 23.15 -2.00
CA ILE A 337 -12.17 23.64 -2.44
C ILE A 337 -11.81 23.01 -3.79
N ILE A 338 -12.01 21.72 -3.91
CA ILE A 338 -11.93 20.98 -5.17
C ILE A 338 -13.28 20.26 -5.33
N PRO A 339 -14.19 20.77 -6.17
CA PRO A 339 -15.47 20.10 -6.42
C PRO A 339 -15.25 18.77 -7.12
N GLU A 340 -16.23 17.88 -6.98
CA GLU A 340 -16.25 16.62 -7.72
C GLU A 340 -16.07 16.84 -9.22
N ALA A 341 -15.29 15.98 -9.85
CA ALA A 341 -15.05 15.96 -11.29
C ALA A 341 -15.47 14.62 -11.90
N LYS A 342 -15.40 14.53 -13.22
CA LYS A 342 -15.65 13.26 -13.93
C LYS A 342 -14.59 12.21 -13.61
N GLU A 343 -13.34 12.64 -13.48
CA GLU A 343 -12.22 11.81 -13.10
C GLU A 343 -12.19 11.64 -11.57
N LEU A 344 -11.84 10.44 -11.12
CA LEU A 344 -11.69 10.12 -9.70
C LEU A 344 -10.59 10.98 -9.06
N LEU A 345 -10.92 11.76 -8.04
CA LEU A 345 -9.95 12.38 -7.14
C LEU A 345 -9.41 11.29 -6.20
N GLN A 346 -8.27 10.69 -6.55
CA GLN A 346 -7.71 9.55 -5.83
C GLN A 346 -7.05 9.96 -4.51
N GLY A 347 -6.48 11.17 -4.44
CA GLY A 347 -5.82 11.66 -3.25
C GLY A 347 -5.53 13.15 -3.29
N VAL A 348 -5.39 13.72 -2.10
CA VAL A 348 -4.94 15.09 -1.90
C VAL A 348 -3.90 15.11 -0.80
N SER A 349 -2.81 15.84 -1.03
CA SER A 349 -1.78 16.11 -0.02
C SER A 349 -1.44 17.60 0.01
N THR A 350 -0.82 18.04 1.10
CA THR A 350 -0.29 19.41 1.27
C THR A 350 1.24 19.39 1.28
N GLY A 351 1.86 20.51 0.95
CA GLY A 351 3.31 20.70 1.06
C GLY A 351 3.74 22.07 0.52
N GLY A 352 4.63 22.76 1.23
CA GLY A 352 5.14 24.08 0.83
C GLY A 352 4.04 25.12 0.61
N GLY A 353 2.92 25.03 1.34
CA GLY A 353 1.78 25.93 1.18
C GLY A 353 0.94 25.67 -0.09
N ASN A 354 1.09 24.50 -0.72
CA ASN A 354 0.32 24.08 -1.89
C ASN A 354 -0.55 22.86 -1.57
N LEU A 355 -1.58 22.64 -2.40
CA LEU A 355 -2.31 21.39 -2.57
C LEU A 355 -1.72 20.64 -3.76
N PHE A 356 -1.60 19.32 -3.60
CA PHE A 356 -1.31 18.37 -4.66
C PHE A 356 -2.50 17.41 -4.77
N ALA A 357 -3.20 17.46 -5.90
CA ALA A 357 -4.34 16.60 -6.17
C ALA A 357 -3.97 15.55 -7.20
N GLU A 358 -4.14 14.28 -6.83
CA GLU A 358 -4.01 13.14 -7.72
C GLU A 358 -5.38 12.79 -8.27
N TYR A 359 -5.49 12.75 -9.59
CA TYR A 359 -6.64 12.21 -10.29
C TYR A 359 -6.27 10.92 -11.01
N LEU A 360 -7.20 9.99 -11.04
CA LEU A 360 -7.11 8.82 -11.89
C LEU A 360 -7.93 9.06 -13.15
N LYS A 361 -7.25 9.17 -14.29
CA LYS A 361 -7.88 9.31 -15.59
C LYS A 361 -7.59 8.07 -16.42
N ASP A 362 -8.65 7.32 -16.73
CA ASP A 362 -8.54 6.07 -17.48
C ASP A 362 -7.44 5.15 -16.89
N ALA A 363 -7.48 4.95 -15.56
CA ALA A 363 -6.52 4.15 -14.79
C ALA A 363 -5.05 4.62 -14.84
N THR A 364 -4.78 5.88 -15.17
CA THR A 364 -3.44 6.51 -15.13
C THR A 364 -3.43 7.74 -14.22
N SER A 365 -2.35 7.94 -13.49
CA SER A 365 -2.22 9.09 -12.58
C SER A 365 -2.09 10.41 -13.35
N ARG A 366 -2.77 11.44 -12.86
CA ARG A 366 -2.63 12.84 -13.24
C ARG A 366 -2.48 13.68 -11.99
N PHE A 367 -1.46 14.51 -11.93
CA PHE A 367 -1.21 15.37 -10.77
C PHE A 367 -1.41 16.83 -11.10
N TYR A 368 -2.00 17.54 -10.15
CA TYR A 368 -2.18 18.98 -10.23
C TYR A 368 -1.69 19.64 -8.94
N ARG A 369 -0.98 20.75 -9.07
CA ARG A 369 -0.66 21.66 -7.97
C ARG A 369 -1.66 22.81 -7.97
N MET A 370 -2.07 23.23 -6.77
CA MET A 370 -2.99 24.35 -6.54
C MET A 370 -2.58 25.10 -5.27
N LYS A 371 -3.11 26.30 -5.08
CA LYS A 371 -3.09 26.95 -3.76
C LYS A 371 -4.02 26.23 -2.79
N LEU A 372 -3.86 26.47 -1.48
CA LEU A 372 -4.70 25.86 -0.44
C LEU A 372 -6.20 26.19 -0.58
N ASP A 373 -6.55 27.27 -1.28
CA ASP A 373 -7.93 27.66 -1.60
C ASP A 373 -8.49 27.02 -2.88
N GLY A 374 -7.73 26.11 -3.52
CA GLY A 374 -8.08 25.42 -4.77
C GLY A 374 -7.79 26.24 -6.04
N SER A 375 -7.38 27.50 -5.91
CA SER A 375 -7.10 28.35 -7.07
C SER A 375 -5.74 28.03 -7.71
N GLY A 376 -5.56 28.47 -8.96
CA GLY A 376 -4.28 28.37 -9.66
C GLY A 376 -3.91 26.93 -10.05
N LYS A 377 -4.89 26.08 -10.38
CA LYS A 377 -4.69 24.68 -10.80
C LYS A 377 -3.73 24.59 -11.98
N GLN A 378 -2.62 23.85 -11.80
CA GLN A 378 -1.59 23.60 -12.79
C GLN A 378 -1.29 22.10 -12.85
N GLU A 379 -1.29 21.54 -14.05
CA GLU A 379 -0.91 20.12 -14.23
C GLU A 379 0.60 19.95 -14.05
N ILE A 380 0.98 18.90 -13.34
CA ILE A 380 2.36 18.45 -13.20
C ILE A 380 2.59 17.38 -14.26
N ALA A 381 3.45 17.66 -15.25
CA ALA A 381 3.76 16.72 -16.30
C ALA A 381 4.50 15.50 -15.74
N LEU A 382 3.93 14.31 -15.94
CA LEU A 382 4.57 13.03 -15.63
C LEU A 382 5.39 12.55 -16.84
N PRO A 383 6.39 11.66 -16.62
CA PRO A 383 7.30 11.22 -17.68
C PRO A 383 6.63 10.48 -18.83
N ASP A 384 5.62 9.67 -18.57
CA ASP A 384 4.91 8.80 -19.53
C ASP A 384 3.58 8.32 -18.94
N ILE A 385 2.88 7.42 -19.67
CA ILE A 385 1.73 6.66 -19.16
C ILE A 385 2.20 5.77 -17.99
N GLY A 386 1.73 6.07 -16.79
CA GLY A 386 2.18 5.39 -15.59
C GLY A 386 1.42 5.77 -14.34
N SER A 387 2.00 5.42 -13.23
CA SER A 387 1.56 5.77 -11.89
C SER A 387 2.64 6.59 -11.20
N ALA A 388 2.24 7.59 -10.45
CA ALA A 388 3.17 8.38 -9.64
C ALA A 388 2.62 8.55 -8.23
N GLY A 389 3.48 8.91 -7.27
CA GLY A 389 3.07 9.19 -5.90
C GLY A 389 4.21 9.79 -5.09
N GLY A 390 3.87 10.48 -3.98
CA GLY A 390 4.84 11.08 -3.08
C GLY A 390 4.91 12.62 -3.16
N PHE A 391 4.05 13.25 -3.94
CA PHE A 391 3.90 14.71 -3.86
C PHE A 391 3.37 15.13 -2.49
N GLY A 392 3.84 16.26 -1.99
CA GLY A 392 3.50 16.78 -0.67
C GLY A 392 4.72 16.84 0.25
N GLY A 393 4.47 17.16 1.53
CA GLY A 393 5.50 17.33 2.54
C GLY A 393 5.05 18.27 3.64
N LYS A 394 5.99 18.75 4.45
CA LYS A 394 5.70 19.72 5.50
C LYS A 394 5.36 21.10 4.89
N ARG A 395 4.64 21.90 5.63
CA ARG A 395 4.16 23.24 5.20
C ARG A 395 5.30 24.16 4.76
N ASN A 396 6.48 24.03 5.35
CA ASN A 396 7.65 24.85 5.03
C ASN A 396 8.62 24.19 4.05
N ASP A 397 8.28 23.05 3.49
CA ASP A 397 9.12 22.42 2.48
C ASP A 397 9.14 23.22 1.18
N THR A 398 10.26 23.18 0.47
CA THR A 398 10.48 23.88 -0.81
C THR A 398 10.46 22.93 -1.99
N PHE A 399 10.48 21.63 -1.73
CA PHE A 399 10.42 20.58 -2.74
C PHE A 399 9.88 19.28 -2.12
N SER A 400 9.45 18.36 -2.98
CA SER A 400 9.16 16.97 -2.61
C SER A 400 9.87 15.99 -3.53
N PHE A 401 9.91 14.72 -3.11
CA PHE A 401 10.23 13.62 -3.99
C PHE A 401 8.97 12.89 -4.38
N TYR A 402 8.90 12.48 -5.65
CA TYR A 402 7.87 11.56 -6.09
C TYR A 402 8.49 10.41 -6.87
N SER A 403 7.87 9.24 -6.78
CA SER A 403 8.21 8.09 -7.59
C SER A 403 7.31 8.03 -8.81
N PHE A 404 7.84 7.54 -9.92
CA PHE A 404 7.10 7.22 -11.12
C PHE A 404 7.38 5.78 -11.52
N THR A 405 6.34 5.02 -11.85
CA THR A 405 6.46 3.65 -12.38
C THR A 405 5.56 3.48 -13.61
N SER A 406 5.95 2.57 -14.49
CA SER A 406 5.14 2.15 -15.63
C SER A 406 5.29 0.64 -15.83
N PHE A 407 4.74 0.09 -16.90
CA PHE A 407 4.95 -1.32 -17.21
C PHE A 407 6.41 -1.66 -17.56
N THR A 408 7.22 -0.65 -17.90
CA THR A 408 8.63 -0.79 -18.30
C THR A 408 9.60 0.05 -17.46
N ASP A 409 9.11 0.81 -16.47
CA ASP A 409 9.93 1.56 -15.50
C ASP A 409 9.66 1.02 -14.08
N PRO A 410 10.64 0.39 -13.41
CA PRO A 410 10.45 -0.20 -12.10
C PRO A 410 10.37 0.80 -10.93
N GLY A 411 10.54 2.10 -11.19
CA GLY A 411 10.44 3.15 -10.20
C GLY A 411 11.60 4.14 -10.30
N SER A 412 11.43 5.16 -11.14
CA SER A 412 12.30 6.33 -11.16
C SER A 412 11.85 7.33 -10.10
N ILE A 413 12.81 8.01 -9.45
CA ILE A 413 12.52 9.01 -8.43
C ILE A 413 12.89 10.38 -8.96
N TYR A 414 12.00 11.32 -8.76
CA TYR A 414 12.14 12.71 -9.19
C TYR A 414 12.06 13.63 -7.97
N LYS A 415 12.80 14.73 -8.02
CA LYS A 415 12.67 15.86 -7.12
C LYS A 415 11.83 16.92 -7.81
N TYR A 416 10.74 17.36 -7.18
CA TYR A 416 9.84 18.39 -7.67
C TYR A 416 10.03 19.66 -6.85
N ASP A 417 10.48 20.74 -7.49
CA ASP A 417 10.71 22.04 -6.88
C ASP A 417 9.42 22.87 -6.88
N TYR A 418 9.00 23.35 -5.69
CA TYR A 418 7.74 24.06 -5.55
C TYR A 418 7.76 25.49 -6.11
N ALA A 419 8.93 26.15 -6.14
CA ALA A 419 9.03 27.50 -6.65
C ALA A 419 8.99 27.52 -8.19
N THR A 420 9.68 26.61 -8.83
CA THR A 420 9.79 26.55 -10.29
C THR A 420 8.73 25.66 -10.93
N GLY A 421 8.16 24.70 -10.21
CA GLY A 421 7.26 23.68 -10.75
C GLY A 421 7.96 22.66 -11.67
N GLN A 422 9.28 22.53 -11.56
CA GLN A 422 10.09 21.63 -12.39
C GLN A 422 10.41 20.35 -11.65
N SER A 423 10.44 19.24 -12.40
CA SER A 423 10.89 17.94 -11.93
C SER A 423 12.28 17.65 -12.50
N GLU A 424 13.19 17.20 -11.64
CA GLU A 424 14.50 16.69 -12.06
C GLU A 424 14.66 15.23 -11.62
N VAL A 425 15.31 14.40 -12.44
CA VAL A 425 15.58 13.00 -12.10
C VAL A 425 16.56 12.97 -10.93
N TRP A 426 16.14 12.39 -9.81
CA TRP A 426 17.01 12.15 -8.66
C TRP A 426 17.64 10.75 -8.68
N PHE A 427 16.85 9.75 -9.10
CA PHE A 427 17.31 8.37 -9.28
C PHE A 427 16.58 7.72 -10.45
N ARG A 428 17.33 6.98 -11.27
CA ARG A 428 16.80 6.11 -12.32
C ARG A 428 17.50 4.76 -12.25
N PRO A 429 16.75 3.64 -12.19
CA PRO A 429 17.36 2.32 -12.14
C PRO A 429 18.08 1.97 -13.45
N GLU A 430 19.20 1.27 -13.34
CA GLU A 430 19.93 0.70 -14.48
C GLU A 430 19.32 -0.65 -14.84
N LEU A 431 18.64 -0.70 -15.99
CA LEU A 431 17.89 -1.88 -16.41
C LEU A 431 18.75 -2.84 -17.25
N LYS A 432 18.47 -4.14 -17.14
CA LYS A 432 19.08 -5.19 -17.96
C LYS A 432 18.28 -5.52 -19.23
N PHE A 433 17.41 -4.61 -19.62
CA PHE A 433 16.64 -4.60 -20.88
C PHE A 433 16.48 -3.15 -21.38
N ASP A 434 16.13 -2.99 -22.65
CA ASP A 434 15.86 -1.68 -23.23
C ASP A 434 14.35 -1.40 -23.25
N PRO A 435 13.84 -0.46 -22.41
CA PRO A 435 12.43 -0.10 -22.38
C PRO A 435 11.87 0.36 -23.72
N ALA A 436 12.74 0.98 -24.56
CA ALA A 436 12.33 1.49 -25.87
C ALA A 436 11.89 0.39 -26.85
N GLN A 437 12.17 -0.88 -26.57
CA GLN A 437 11.71 -2.01 -27.38
C GLN A 437 10.25 -2.38 -27.15
N PHE A 438 9.62 -1.84 -26.10
CA PHE A 438 8.26 -2.18 -25.74
C PHE A 438 7.29 -1.02 -25.99
N VAL A 439 6.02 -1.32 -26.06
CA VAL A 439 4.93 -0.37 -26.23
C VAL A 439 3.79 -0.73 -25.28
N THR A 440 3.25 0.30 -24.63
CA THR A 440 2.00 0.24 -23.89
C THR A 440 0.91 0.93 -24.69
N GLU A 441 -0.19 0.26 -24.93
CA GLU A 441 -1.39 0.82 -25.55
C GLU A 441 -2.54 0.71 -24.58
N GLN A 442 -3.40 1.71 -24.54
CA GLN A 442 -4.67 1.64 -23.85
C GLN A 442 -5.79 1.50 -24.87
N VAL A 443 -6.64 0.50 -24.67
CA VAL A 443 -7.82 0.24 -25.49
C VAL A 443 -9.06 0.19 -24.61
N PHE A 444 -10.23 0.35 -25.22
CA PHE A 444 -11.51 0.22 -24.55
C PHE A 444 -12.35 -0.84 -25.25
N TYR A 445 -12.96 -1.72 -24.48
CA TYR A 445 -13.86 -2.74 -25.00
C TYR A 445 -15.22 -2.65 -24.30
N PRO A 446 -16.33 -3.03 -24.97
CA PRO A 446 -17.65 -3.02 -24.36
C PRO A 446 -17.84 -4.25 -23.44
N SER A 447 -18.36 -4.03 -22.23
CA SER A 447 -18.93 -5.08 -21.40
C SER A 447 -20.29 -5.52 -21.96
N LYS A 448 -20.90 -6.56 -21.39
CA LYS A 448 -22.20 -7.10 -21.84
C LYS A 448 -23.32 -6.07 -21.88
N ASP A 449 -23.30 -5.08 -21.00
CA ASP A 449 -24.26 -3.97 -20.92
C ASP A 449 -23.85 -2.73 -21.73
N GLY A 450 -22.75 -2.81 -22.51
CA GLY A 450 -22.24 -1.71 -23.32
C GLY A 450 -21.28 -0.76 -22.58
N THR A 451 -21.06 -0.93 -21.29
CA THR A 451 -20.09 -0.12 -20.52
C THR A 451 -18.69 -0.29 -21.10
N LYS A 452 -18.01 0.83 -21.37
CA LYS A 452 -16.64 0.84 -21.87
C LYS A 452 -15.65 0.54 -20.75
N VAL A 453 -14.95 -0.57 -20.87
CA VAL A 453 -13.94 -1.02 -19.90
C VAL A 453 -12.55 -0.76 -20.47
N PRO A 454 -11.65 -0.03 -19.77
CA PRO A 454 -10.28 0.17 -20.23
C PRO A 454 -9.45 -1.10 -20.06
N MET A 455 -8.46 -1.24 -20.95
CA MET A 455 -7.48 -2.32 -20.89
C MET A 455 -6.14 -1.79 -21.36
N PHE A 456 -5.09 -2.03 -20.61
CA PHE A 456 -3.72 -1.84 -21.09
C PHE A 456 -3.25 -3.09 -21.83
N ILE A 457 -2.59 -2.89 -22.96
CA ILE A 457 -1.93 -3.96 -23.72
C ILE A 457 -0.47 -3.59 -23.84
N VAL A 458 0.39 -4.46 -23.32
CA VAL A 458 1.84 -4.29 -23.33
C VAL A 458 2.47 -5.39 -24.16
N SER A 459 3.31 -5.00 -25.10
CA SER A 459 4.01 -5.94 -25.98
C SER A 459 5.35 -5.37 -26.47
N ARG A 460 6.17 -6.22 -27.05
CA ARG A 460 7.32 -5.75 -27.82
C ARG A 460 6.86 -5.02 -29.07
N LYS A 461 7.56 -3.95 -29.48
CA LYS A 461 7.27 -3.24 -30.74
C LYS A 461 7.36 -4.20 -31.93
N GLY A 462 6.41 -4.11 -32.83
CA GLY A 462 6.36 -4.94 -34.04
C GLY A 462 5.79 -6.35 -33.86
N VAL A 463 5.26 -6.69 -32.67
CA VAL A 463 4.53 -7.93 -32.46
C VAL A 463 3.29 -7.96 -33.38
N LYS A 464 3.15 -9.02 -34.17
CA LYS A 464 1.99 -9.23 -35.04
C LYS A 464 0.81 -9.75 -34.21
N ARG A 465 -0.34 -9.09 -34.32
CA ARG A 465 -1.58 -9.50 -33.65
C ARG A 465 -2.36 -10.50 -34.53
N ASP A 466 -1.81 -11.70 -34.69
CA ASP A 466 -2.36 -12.76 -35.54
C ASP A 466 -3.06 -13.88 -34.73
N GLY A 467 -3.27 -13.67 -33.45
CA GLY A 467 -3.90 -14.64 -32.55
C GLY A 467 -2.99 -15.75 -32.05
N LYS A 468 -1.68 -15.70 -32.35
CA LYS A 468 -0.71 -16.75 -31.99
C LYS A 468 0.21 -16.36 -30.84
N ASN A 469 0.15 -15.11 -30.38
CA ASN A 469 1.01 -14.63 -29.30
C ASN A 469 0.56 -15.22 -27.95
N PRO A 470 1.46 -15.80 -27.16
CA PRO A 470 1.17 -16.12 -25.76
C PRO A 470 0.71 -14.86 -25.06
N THR A 471 -0.49 -14.89 -24.48
CA THR A 471 -1.08 -13.69 -23.84
C THR A 471 -1.44 -13.99 -22.40
N LEU A 472 -0.94 -13.17 -21.49
CA LEU A 472 -1.36 -13.16 -20.09
C LEU A 472 -2.38 -12.04 -19.90
N LEU A 473 -3.64 -12.42 -19.70
CA LEU A 473 -4.71 -11.51 -19.30
C LEU A 473 -4.81 -11.50 -17.77
N TYR A 474 -4.71 -10.32 -17.18
CA TYR A 474 -4.86 -10.11 -15.75
C TYR A 474 -5.97 -9.08 -15.47
N ALA A 475 -6.70 -9.31 -14.40
CA ALA A 475 -7.70 -8.40 -13.89
C ALA A 475 -7.90 -8.66 -12.39
N TYR A 476 -8.54 -7.71 -11.68
CA TYR A 476 -8.94 -7.86 -10.28
C TYR A 476 -10.44 -7.56 -10.11
N GLY A 477 -10.84 -6.29 -10.16
CA GLY A 477 -12.25 -5.87 -10.11
C GLY A 477 -12.90 -6.18 -8.78
N GLY A 478 -12.29 -5.79 -7.67
CA GLY A 478 -12.83 -6.00 -6.34
C GLY A 478 -12.27 -5.02 -5.31
N PHE A 479 -13.00 -4.85 -4.19
CA PHE A 479 -12.62 -4.05 -3.02
C PHE A 479 -12.27 -2.59 -3.34
N ASN A 480 -12.82 -2.03 -4.40
CA ASN A 480 -12.51 -0.66 -4.87
C ASN A 480 -11.00 -0.43 -5.15
N ILE A 481 -10.27 -1.50 -5.48
CA ILE A 481 -8.84 -1.42 -5.78
C ILE A 481 -8.64 -1.12 -7.26
N SER A 482 -8.13 0.08 -7.57
CA SER A 482 -7.75 0.48 -8.92
C SER A 482 -6.44 -0.21 -9.34
N LEU A 483 -6.45 -0.84 -10.53
CA LEU A 483 -5.25 -1.39 -11.14
C LEU A 483 -4.60 -0.35 -12.06
N SER A 484 -3.50 0.23 -11.62
CA SER A 484 -2.72 1.22 -12.39
C SER A 484 -1.45 0.59 -12.98
N PRO A 485 -0.84 1.20 -14.03
CA PRO A 485 0.41 0.73 -14.58
C PRO A 485 1.50 0.58 -13.52
N SER A 486 2.11 -0.60 -13.46
CA SER A 486 3.18 -0.92 -12.53
C SER A 486 4.18 -1.87 -13.18
N PHE A 487 5.43 -1.84 -12.72
CA PHE A 487 6.48 -2.74 -13.22
C PHE A 487 6.38 -4.15 -12.62
N SER A 488 6.79 -5.14 -13.40
CA SER A 488 7.01 -6.51 -12.91
C SER A 488 8.07 -7.21 -13.75
N THR A 489 9.09 -7.73 -13.10
CA THR A 489 10.17 -8.49 -13.77
C THR A 489 9.64 -9.73 -14.48
N SER A 490 8.66 -10.43 -13.92
CA SER A 490 8.06 -11.60 -14.56
C SER A 490 7.31 -11.26 -15.85
N ARG A 491 6.67 -10.10 -15.91
CA ARG A 491 6.05 -9.60 -17.15
C ARG A 491 7.10 -9.29 -18.22
N MET A 492 8.23 -8.70 -17.82
CA MET A 492 9.32 -8.43 -18.77
C MET A 492 9.84 -9.71 -19.39
N LEU A 493 9.97 -10.79 -18.62
CA LEU A 493 10.37 -12.10 -19.13
C LEU A 493 9.39 -12.61 -20.21
N LEU A 494 8.06 -12.48 -19.96
CA LEU A 494 7.03 -12.82 -20.95
C LEU A 494 7.15 -11.97 -22.22
N LEU A 495 7.31 -10.64 -22.07
CA LEU A 495 7.38 -9.70 -23.19
C LEU A 495 8.64 -9.93 -24.04
N GLU A 496 9.79 -10.24 -23.43
CA GLU A 496 11.03 -10.58 -24.16
C GLU A 496 10.87 -11.82 -25.04
N GLN A 497 10.03 -12.78 -24.63
CA GLN A 497 9.72 -13.99 -25.41
C GLN A 497 8.66 -13.76 -26.50
N GLY A 498 8.25 -12.50 -26.75
CA GLY A 498 7.23 -12.14 -27.74
C GLY A 498 5.79 -12.32 -27.23
N GLY A 499 5.61 -12.53 -25.94
CA GLY A 499 4.30 -12.58 -25.30
C GLY A 499 3.66 -11.18 -25.20
N VAL A 500 2.38 -11.17 -24.86
CA VAL A 500 1.56 -9.99 -24.65
C VAL A 500 1.03 -10.01 -23.22
N PHE A 501 1.07 -8.87 -22.54
CA PHE A 501 0.39 -8.69 -21.27
C PHE A 501 -0.81 -7.76 -21.46
N ALA A 502 -1.97 -8.20 -20.99
CA ALA A 502 -3.20 -7.41 -21.01
C ALA A 502 -3.72 -7.23 -19.58
N LEU A 503 -3.93 -5.98 -19.16
CA LEU A 503 -4.47 -5.61 -17.86
C LEU A 503 -5.84 -4.98 -18.04
N ALA A 504 -6.91 -5.69 -17.66
CA ALA A 504 -8.28 -5.20 -17.76
C ALA A 504 -8.73 -4.56 -16.44
N ASN A 505 -9.21 -3.31 -16.52
CA ASN A 505 -9.68 -2.53 -15.39
C ASN A 505 -11.19 -2.81 -15.17
N LEU A 506 -11.49 -3.94 -14.52
CA LEU A 506 -12.88 -4.41 -14.34
C LEU A 506 -13.63 -3.58 -13.32
N ARG A 507 -14.95 -3.49 -13.51
CA ARG A 507 -15.88 -2.96 -12.49
C ARG A 507 -15.73 -3.73 -11.16
N GLY A 508 -15.92 -3.02 -10.03
CA GLY A 508 -15.57 -3.46 -8.68
C GLY A 508 -14.18 -3.01 -8.23
N GLY A 509 -13.33 -2.53 -9.16
CA GLY A 509 -12.22 -1.63 -8.87
C GLY A 509 -12.70 -0.19 -8.68
N GLY A 510 -11.79 0.73 -8.36
CA GLY A 510 -12.09 2.15 -8.12
C GLY A 510 -11.71 3.09 -9.27
N GLU A 511 -11.43 2.59 -10.47
CA GLU A 511 -10.83 3.37 -11.56
C GLU A 511 -11.69 4.56 -12.01
N TYR A 512 -13.01 4.50 -11.78
CA TYR A 512 -13.96 5.55 -12.10
C TYR A 512 -14.86 5.93 -10.90
N GLY A 513 -14.34 5.81 -9.68
CA GLY A 513 -15.04 6.13 -8.45
C GLY A 513 -15.88 4.99 -7.88
N GLU A 514 -16.69 5.31 -6.88
CA GLU A 514 -17.48 4.32 -6.14
C GLU A 514 -18.58 3.64 -7.00
N ASP A 515 -19.02 4.29 -8.06
CA ASP A 515 -20.02 3.75 -8.98
C ASP A 515 -19.47 2.70 -9.97
N TRP A 516 -18.13 2.58 -10.08
CA TRP A 516 -17.48 1.62 -10.95
C TRP A 516 -17.50 0.21 -10.38
#